data_1e98b5e858fdac94d1113fcfc16ad0db
#
_entry.id   1e98b5e858fdac94d1113fcfc16ad0db
#
_cell.length_a   1.000
_cell.length_b   1.000
_cell.length_c   1.000
_cell.angle_alpha   90.00
_cell.angle_beta   90.00
_cell.angle_gamma   90.00
#
_symmetry.space_group_name_H-M   'P 1'
#
loop_
_entity.id
_entity.type
_entity.pdbx_description
1 polymer ?
#
loop_
_entity_poly.entity_id
_entity_poly.type
_entity_poly.pdbx_seq_one_letter_code
_entity_poly.pdbx_strand_id
1 'polypeptide(L)'
;MSKIPKDVVITSALRTPIGKYKGSLKNISADKLGALVIKEAIFKSSLKGEDVDEVIMGHVLTAGLGQNPARQASIHAGVPVSKPAHIVNQVCGSGLRSIISAYQSIKLEQNEIVVAGGQESMSRATHAIFLRDDKKFIEDNLIDTMIKDGLTDSFNDYHMGVTAENIAEKYHITRREQDTFSISSQKKAKKAYEEKKFNDELIKLQIQSNNEKFIFEHDEYLRNNITLDDLEKLNTVFKENGTVTPGNSSGLNDGAAALVLMTREKAELKSLEIL
;
A
#
# COMPACT_ATOMS: atom_id res chain seq x y z
N MET A 1 32.57 6.47 -26.00
CA MET A 1 31.60 7.51 -25.58
C MET A 1 30.90 7.01 -24.35
N SER A 2 31.07 7.65 -23.19
CA SER A 2 30.26 7.31 -22.00
C SER A 2 28.82 7.70 -22.30
N LYS A 3 27.91 6.71 -22.39
CA LYS A 3 26.47 7.00 -22.48
C LYS A 3 26.09 7.87 -21.27
N ILE A 4 25.53 9.05 -21.50
CA ILE A 4 24.92 9.84 -20.43
C ILE A 4 23.85 8.94 -19.80
N PRO A 5 23.84 8.74 -18.47
CA PRO A 5 22.83 7.90 -17.85
C PRO A 5 21.45 8.43 -18.19
N LYS A 6 20.56 7.58 -18.74
CA LYS A 6 19.16 7.97 -19.02
C LYS A 6 18.52 8.48 -17.73
N ASP A 7 17.96 9.68 -17.78
CA ASP A 7 17.16 10.23 -16.68
C ASP A 7 15.79 9.53 -16.66
N VAL A 8 15.38 9.00 -15.52
CA VAL A 8 14.08 8.33 -15.33
C VAL A 8 13.15 9.26 -14.59
N VAL A 9 11.99 9.47 -15.14
CA VAL A 9 10.97 10.40 -14.64
C VAL A 9 9.66 9.68 -14.33
N ILE A 10 8.81 10.34 -13.54
CA ILE A 10 7.46 9.91 -13.21
C ILE A 10 6.48 10.83 -13.96
N THR A 11 5.53 10.25 -14.66
CA THR A 11 4.50 11.00 -15.40
C THR A 11 3.11 10.89 -14.78
N SER A 12 2.91 9.99 -13.84
CA SER A 12 1.70 9.87 -13.05
C SER A 12 2.00 9.19 -11.72
N ALA A 13 1.35 9.65 -10.65
CA ALA A 13 1.40 9.06 -9.32
C ALA A 13 0.02 9.14 -8.68
N LEU A 14 -0.68 8.00 -8.58
CA LEU A 14 -2.04 7.93 -8.08
C LEU A 14 -2.18 6.86 -6.99
N ARG A 15 -3.16 7.05 -6.11
CA ARG A 15 -3.53 6.11 -5.06
C ARG A 15 -5.03 6.05 -4.82
N THR A 16 -5.50 4.97 -4.26
CA THR A 16 -6.82 4.94 -3.64
C THR A 16 -6.80 5.80 -2.37
N PRO A 17 -7.95 6.27 -1.88
CA PRO A 17 -8.05 6.59 -0.47
C PRO A 17 -7.70 5.35 0.36
N ILE A 18 -7.14 5.56 1.55
CA ILE A 18 -6.76 4.47 2.46
C ILE A 18 -7.98 4.04 3.27
N GLY A 19 -8.43 2.81 3.04
CA GLY A 19 -9.48 2.17 3.83
C GLY A 19 -8.96 1.70 5.18
N LYS A 20 -9.77 1.83 6.22
CA LYS A 20 -9.48 1.19 7.51
C LYS A 20 -9.82 -0.30 7.46
N TYR A 21 -9.22 -1.07 8.35
CA TYR A 21 -9.53 -2.48 8.54
C TYR A 21 -11.06 -2.71 8.72
N LYS A 22 -11.61 -3.61 7.89
CA LYS A 22 -13.05 -3.88 7.80
C LYS A 22 -13.91 -2.64 7.47
N GLY A 23 -13.29 -1.60 6.88
CA GLY A 23 -13.95 -0.36 6.45
C GLY A 23 -14.56 -0.44 5.05
N SER A 24 -14.57 0.69 4.34
CA SER A 24 -15.21 0.85 3.03
C SER A 24 -14.64 -0.07 1.95
N LEU A 25 -13.34 -0.40 2.01
CA LEU A 25 -12.67 -1.24 1.02
C LEU A 25 -12.68 -2.74 1.34
N LYS A 26 -13.24 -3.18 2.47
CA LYS A 26 -13.19 -4.57 2.97
C LYS A 26 -13.64 -5.65 1.99
N ASN A 27 -14.50 -5.31 1.02
CA ASN A 27 -15.03 -6.26 0.05
C ASN A 27 -14.26 -6.26 -1.29
N ILE A 28 -13.21 -5.43 -1.42
CA ILE A 28 -12.41 -5.31 -2.63
C ILE A 28 -11.07 -6.00 -2.41
N SER A 29 -10.72 -6.95 -3.27
CA SER A 29 -9.44 -7.64 -3.20
C SER A 29 -8.28 -6.75 -3.63
N ALA A 30 -7.07 -7.04 -3.17
CA ALA A 30 -5.87 -6.25 -3.44
C ALA A 30 -5.59 -6.11 -4.94
N ASP A 31 -5.73 -7.20 -5.72
CA ASP A 31 -5.59 -7.19 -7.19
C ASP A 31 -6.57 -6.24 -7.88
N LYS A 32 -7.81 -6.14 -7.38
CA LYS A 32 -8.81 -5.19 -7.90
C LYS A 32 -8.47 -3.76 -7.53
N LEU A 33 -8.01 -3.49 -6.31
CA LEU A 33 -7.52 -2.16 -5.93
C LEU A 33 -6.32 -1.76 -6.79
N GLY A 34 -5.37 -2.70 -6.99
CA GLY A 34 -4.23 -2.51 -7.89
C GLY A 34 -4.65 -2.20 -9.33
N ALA A 35 -5.62 -2.95 -9.87
CA ALA A 35 -6.13 -2.71 -11.22
C ALA A 35 -6.69 -1.30 -11.40
N LEU A 36 -7.42 -0.78 -10.41
CA LEU A 36 -7.99 0.56 -10.45
C LEU A 36 -6.90 1.63 -10.54
N VAL A 37 -5.89 1.58 -9.66
CA VAL A 37 -4.82 2.59 -9.66
C VAL A 37 -3.91 2.47 -10.88
N ILE A 38 -3.62 1.25 -11.38
CA ILE A 38 -2.85 1.03 -12.60
C ILE A 38 -3.57 1.65 -13.80
N LYS A 39 -4.87 1.36 -13.95
CA LYS A 39 -5.69 1.89 -15.03
C LYS A 39 -5.72 3.42 -15.03
N GLU A 40 -6.00 4.01 -13.88
CA GLU A 40 -6.07 5.46 -13.74
C GLU A 40 -4.69 6.13 -13.93
N ALA A 41 -3.60 5.52 -13.46
CA ALA A 41 -2.24 6.04 -13.65
C ALA A 41 -1.84 6.04 -15.14
N ILE A 42 -2.15 4.98 -15.87
CA ILE A 42 -1.94 4.89 -17.32
C ILE A 42 -2.76 5.99 -18.03
N PHE A 43 -4.04 6.12 -17.69
CA PHE A 43 -4.92 7.14 -18.26
C PHE A 43 -4.45 8.57 -17.96
N LYS A 44 -4.07 8.86 -16.71
CA LYS A 44 -3.54 10.18 -16.30
C LYS A 44 -2.25 10.55 -17.03
N SER A 45 -1.42 9.57 -17.37
CA SER A 45 -0.23 9.76 -18.21
C SER A 45 -0.55 9.86 -19.72
N SER A 46 -1.82 9.95 -20.13
CA SER A 46 -2.22 9.94 -21.54
C SER A 46 -1.66 8.75 -22.35
N LEU A 47 -1.46 7.61 -21.68
CA LEU A 47 -1.00 6.36 -22.25
C LEU A 47 -2.14 5.36 -22.42
N LYS A 48 -1.87 4.30 -23.18
CA LYS A 48 -2.71 3.11 -23.29
C LYS A 48 -2.03 1.91 -22.66
N GLY A 49 -2.77 0.85 -22.38
CA GLY A 49 -2.21 -0.39 -21.83
C GLY A 49 -1.09 -0.98 -22.70
N GLU A 50 -1.19 -0.83 -24.02
CA GLU A 50 -0.20 -1.31 -25.00
C GLU A 50 1.16 -0.60 -24.89
N ASP A 51 1.17 0.65 -24.40
CA ASP A 51 2.40 1.43 -24.22
C ASP A 51 3.24 0.91 -23.05
N VAL A 52 2.62 0.19 -22.08
CA VAL A 52 3.29 -0.31 -20.89
C VAL A 52 4.08 -1.57 -21.22
N ASP A 53 5.35 -1.61 -20.83
CA ASP A 53 6.21 -2.78 -21.04
C ASP A 53 6.12 -3.80 -19.91
N GLU A 54 5.94 -3.34 -18.68
CA GLU A 54 5.88 -4.20 -17.49
C GLU A 54 5.09 -3.56 -16.35
N VAL A 55 4.47 -4.40 -15.50
CA VAL A 55 3.84 -3.97 -14.24
C VAL A 55 4.50 -4.65 -13.06
N ILE A 56 4.96 -3.87 -12.07
CA ILE A 56 5.60 -4.37 -10.85
C ILE A 56 4.84 -3.87 -9.63
N MET A 57 4.25 -4.78 -8.85
CA MET A 57 3.47 -4.41 -7.67
C MET A 57 4.06 -5.00 -6.39
N GLY A 58 4.24 -4.15 -5.39
CA GLY A 58 4.49 -4.60 -4.03
C GLY A 58 3.25 -5.24 -3.44
N HIS A 59 3.38 -6.43 -2.83
CA HIS A 59 2.24 -7.14 -2.22
C HIS A 59 2.76 -8.16 -1.21
N VAL A 60 2.21 -8.18 -0.02
CA VAL A 60 2.66 -9.05 1.08
C VAL A 60 1.71 -10.23 1.27
N LEU A 61 0.42 -9.96 1.44
CA LEU A 61 -0.60 -10.94 1.83
C LEU A 61 -1.26 -11.57 0.60
N THR A 62 -0.56 -12.47 -0.08
CA THR A 62 -0.98 -13.04 -1.37
C THR A 62 -1.75 -14.34 -1.26
N ALA A 63 -1.82 -14.95 -0.07
CA ALA A 63 -2.47 -16.24 0.13
C ALA A 63 -3.96 -16.21 -0.29
N GLY A 64 -4.37 -17.19 -1.09
CA GLY A 64 -5.77 -17.33 -1.54
C GLY A 64 -6.21 -16.37 -2.65
N LEU A 65 -5.33 -15.49 -3.17
CA LEU A 65 -5.66 -14.54 -4.25
C LEU A 65 -5.47 -15.11 -5.67
N GLY A 66 -5.06 -16.37 -5.77
CA GLY A 66 -4.75 -16.99 -7.06
C GLY A 66 -3.32 -16.69 -7.54
N GLN A 67 -3.04 -17.01 -8.80
CA GLN A 67 -1.71 -16.86 -9.36
C GLN A 67 -1.39 -15.38 -9.60
N ASN A 68 -0.24 -14.92 -9.09
CA ASN A 68 0.37 -13.64 -9.39
C ASN A 68 -0.63 -12.45 -9.37
N PRO A 69 -1.04 -11.94 -8.21
CA PRO A 69 -1.99 -10.83 -8.12
C PRO A 69 -1.58 -9.54 -8.86
N ALA A 70 -0.27 -9.29 -9.09
CA ALA A 70 0.17 -8.19 -9.94
C ALA A 70 -0.21 -8.43 -11.41
N ARG A 71 -0.10 -9.68 -11.87
CA ARG A 71 -0.54 -10.06 -13.21
C ARG A 71 -2.05 -9.90 -13.37
N GLN A 72 -2.83 -10.32 -12.37
CA GLN A 72 -4.27 -10.13 -12.37
C GLN A 72 -4.63 -8.63 -12.44
N ALA A 73 -4.01 -7.80 -11.60
CA ALA A 73 -4.21 -6.36 -11.59
C ALA A 73 -3.86 -5.72 -12.95
N SER A 74 -2.73 -6.10 -13.55
CA SER A 74 -2.27 -5.63 -14.87
C SER A 74 -3.30 -5.90 -15.96
N ILE A 75 -3.79 -7.14 -16.04
CA ILE A 75 -4.79 -7.54 -17.07
C ILE A 75 -6.13 -6.83 -16.84
N HIS A 76 -6.61 -6.77 -15.59
CA HIS A 76 -7.84 -6.06 -15.25
C HIS A 76 -7.74 -4.55 -15.51
N ALA A 77 -6.54 -3.98 -15.47
CA ALA A 77 -6.27 -2.58 -15.83
C ALA A 77 -6.26 -2.32 -17.34
N GLY A 78 -6.29 -3.38 -18.16
CA GLY A 78 -6.27 -3.27 -19.63
C GLY A 78 -4.87 -3.34 -20.26
N VAL A 79 -3.84 -3.74 -19.50
CA VAL A 79 -2.51 -4.03 -20.09
C VAL A 79 -2.57 -5.37 -20.82
N PRO A 80 -2.04 -5.47 -22.06
CA PRO A 80 -2.13 -6.69 -22.86
C PRO A 80 -1.51 -7.92 -22.20
N VAL A 81 -2.05 -9.10 -22.52
CA VAL A 81 -1.56 -10.40 -22.03
C VAL A 81 -0.12 -10.72 -22.43
N SER A 82 0.41 -10.07 -23.46
CA SER A 82 1.80 -10.18 -23.90
C SER A 82 2.81 -9.47 -23.00
N LYS A 83 2.35 -8.58 -22.13
CA LYS A 83 3.22 -7.78 -21.24
C LYS A 83 3.41 -8.50 -19.89
N PRO A 84 4.64 -8.62 -19.37
CA PRO A 84 4.90 -9.27 -18.09
C PRO A 84 4.40 -8.44 -16.91
N ALA A 85 4.17 -9.15 -15.79
CA ALA A 85 3.94 -8.52 -14.50
C ALA A 85 4.44 -9.43 -13.39
N HIS A 86 4.94 -8.86 -12.30
CA HIS A 86 5.37 -9.64 -11.14
C HIS A 86 5.16 -8.89 -9.82
N ILE A 87 5.20 -9.67 -8.74
CA ILE A 87 5.09 -9.19 -7.36
C ILE A 87 6.49 -9.04 -6.77
N VAL A 88 6.65 -7.99 -5.95
CA VAL A 88 7.80 -7.83 -5.05
C VAL A 88 7.29 -7.89 -3.62
N ASN A 89 7.92 -8.71 -2.78
CA ASN A 89 7.68 -8.74 -1.35
C ASN A 89 8.96 -8.39 -0.58
N GLN A 90 8.95 -7.24 0.06
CA GLN A 90 9.93 -6.76 1.02
C GLN A 90 9.18 -6.18 2.23
N VAL A 91 8.12 -6.88 2.66
CA VAL A 91 7.18 -6.48 3.70
C VAL A 91 6.70 -5.05 3.46
N CYS A 92 6.71 -4.15 4.46
CA CYS A 92 6.25 -2.76 4.33
C CYS A 92 7.03 -1.94 3.26
N GLY A 93 8.22 -2.37 2.87
CA GLY A 93 9.03 -1.74 1.82
C GLY A 93 8.68 -2.14 0.38
N SER A 94 7.71 -3.06 0.18
CA SER A 94 7.42 -3.67 -1.12
C SER A 94 7.04 -2.66 -2.21
N GLY A 95 6.18 -1.70 -1.87
CA GLY A 95 5.76 -0.66 -2.82
C GLY A 95 6.94 0.20 -3.29
N LEU A 96 7.80 0.67 -2.39
CA LEU A 96 9.00 1.40 -2.76
C LEU A 96 9.99 0.52 -3.53
N ARG A 97 10.11 -0.76 -3.16
CA ARG A 97 10.99 -1.70 -3.87
C ARG A 97 10.53 -1.93 -5.31
N SER A 98 9.23 -1.98 -5.58
CA SER A 98 8.71 -2.09 -6.94
C SER A 98 9.12 -0.90 -7.81
N ILE A 99 9.09 0.32 -7.26
CA ILE A 99 9.53 1.56 -7.93
C ILE A 99 11.03 1.51 -8.22
N ILE A 100 11.84 1.06 -7.25
CA ILE A 100 13.30 0.88 -7.44
C ILE A 100 13.56 -0.15 -8.55
N SER A 101 12.82 -1.26 -8.60
CA SER A 101 12.96 -2.28 -9.63
C SER A 101 12.60 -1.74 -11.02
N ALA A 102 11.52 -0.96 -11.13
CA ALA A 102 11.14 -0.26 -12.36
C ALA A 102 12.23 0.72 -12.81
N TYR A 103 12.74 1.54 -11.91
CA TYR A 103 13.86 2.44 -12.19
C TYR A 103 15.09 1.68 -12.72
N GLN A 104 15.46 0.57 -12.07
CA GLN A 104 16.58 -0.26 -12.50
C GLN A 104 16.36 -0.87 -13.88
N SER A 105 15.17 -1.40 -14.16
CA SER A 105 14.81 -1.99 -15.43
C SER A 105 14.92 -0.96 -16.59
N ILE A 106 14.43 0.27 -16.38
CA ILE A 106 14.54 1.36 -17.34
C ILE A 106 15.99 1.80 -17.54
N LYS A 107 16.76 1.92 -16.45
CA LYS A 107 18.19 2.28 -16.51
C LYS A 107 19.02 1.26 -17.28
N LEU A 108 18.67 -0.03 -17.16
CA LEU A 108 19.33 -1.13 -17.88
C LEU A 108 18.81 -1.32 -19.31
N GLU A 109 17.89 -0.44 -19.78
CA GLU A 109 17.31 -0.50 -21.12
C GLU A 109 16.51 -1.80 -21.40
N GLN A 110 16.01 -2.46 -20.35
CA GLN A 110 15.16 -3.63 -20.47
C GLN A 110 13.71 -3.25 -20.82
N ASN A 111 13.25 -2.13 -20.27
CA ASN A 111 11.92 -1.57 -20.49
C ASN A 111 12.03 -0.05 -20.73
N GLU A 112 11.03 0.52 -21.43
CA GLU A 112 10.93 1.97 -21.64
C GLU A 112 9.88 2.60 -20.72
N ILE A 113 8.73 1.93 -20.54
CA ILE A 113 7.59 2.41 -19.73
C ILE A 113 7.17 1.32 -18.75
N VAL A 114 7.28 1.57 -17.46
CA VAL A 114 6.93 0.62 -16.40
C VAL A 114 5.93 1.24 -15.45
N VAL A 115 4.88 0.49 -15.11
CA VAL A 115 3.98 0.84 -14.01
C VAL A 115 4.44 0.11 -12.76
N ALA A 116 4.70 0.86 -11.68
CA ALA A 116 5.15 0.30 -10.42
C ALA A 116 4.36 0.87 -9.23
N GLY A 117 4.14 0.07 -8.21
CA GLY A 117 3.38 0.51 -7.06
C GLY A 117 3.21 -0.56 -6.00
N GLY A 118 2.09 -0.54 -5.32
CA GLY A 118 1.73 -1.53 -4.31
C GLY A 118 0.22 -1.66 -4.17
N GLN A 119 -0.19 -2.84 -3.70
CA GLN A 119 -1.59 -3.18 -3.47
C GLN A 119 -1.69 -4.08 -2.25
N GLU A 120 -2.64 -3.80 -1.35
CA GLU A 120 -2.87 -4.62 -0.16
C GLU A 120 -4.32 -4.55 0.28
N SER A 121 -4.85 -5.66 0.79
CA SER A 121 -6.13 -5.70 1.50
C SER A 121 -5.99 -6.53 2.76
N MET A 122 -5.67 -5.86 3.87
CA MET A 122 -5.53 -6.52 5.17
C MET A 122 -6.89 -7.03 5.68
N SER A 123 -7.98 -6.39 5.28
CA SER A 123 -9.35 -6.83 5.59
C SER A 123 -9.70 -8.20 4.97
N ARG A 124 -8.99 -8.62 3.92
CA ARG A 124 -9.22 -9.85 3.19
C ARG A 124 -8.08 -10.87 3.35
N ALA A 125 -7.14 -10.62 4.25
CA ALA A 125 -6.12 -11.60 4.59
C ALA A 125 -6.77 -12.91 5.01
N THR A 126 -6.25 -14.01 4.48
CA THR A 126 -6.78 -15.35 4.74
C THR A 126 -6.20 -15.95 6.02
N HIS A 127 -6.88 -16.95 6.55
CA HIS A 127 -6.25 -17.86 7.50
C HIS A 127 -5.74 -19.09 6.75
N ALA A 128 -4.59 -19.60 7.16
CA ALA A 128 -3.93 -20.77 6.57
C ALA A 128 -3.84 -21.91 7.57
N ILE A 129 -3.84 -23.15 7.06
CA ILE A 129 -3.63 -24.35 7.86
C ILE A 129 -2.84 -25.38 7.05
N PHE A 130 -1.96 -26.14 7.72
CA PHE A 130 -1.21 -27.24 7.12
C PHE A 130 -2.03 -28.54 7.20
N LEU A 131 -2.63 -28.95 6.06
CA LEU A 131 -3.47 -30.17 5.96
C LEU A 131 -2.86 -31.26 5.07
N ARG A 132 -1.73 -30.98 4.37
CA ARG A 132 -1.13 -31.95 3.42
C ARG A 132 -0.45 -33.12 4.08
N ASP A 133 -0.31 -33.12 5.42
CA ASP A 133 0.31 -34.17 6.23
C ASP A 133 -0.75 -35.15 6.79
N ASP A 134 -1.90 -35.31 6.12
CA ASP A 134 -3.04 -36.13 6.58
C ASP A 134 -3.61 -35.73 7.95
N LYS A 135 -3.34 -34.49 8.38
CA LYS A 135 -3.87 -33.95 9.63
C LYS A 135 -5.35 -33.60 9.49
N LYS A 136 -6.11 -33.86 10.52
CA LYS A 136 -7.51 -33.42 10.58
C LYS A 136 -7.57 -31.90 10.75
N PHE A 137 -8.56 -31.27 10.13
CA PHE A 137 -8.87 -29.89 10.37
C PHE A 137 -9.21 -29.68 11.85
N ILE A 138 -8.49 -28.77 12.50
CA ILE A 138 -8.75 -28.29 13.86
C ILE A 138 -8.70 -26.75 13.77
N GLU A 139 -9.76 -26.07 14.19
CA GLU A 139 -9.89 -24.61 14.07
C GLU A 139 -8.78 -23.87 14.82
N ASP A 140 -8.35 -24.38 15.96
CA ASP A 140 -7.26 -23.81 16.77
C ASP A 140 -5.89 -23.81 16.06
N ASN A 141 -5.76 -24.55 14.95
CA ASN A 141 -4.54 -24.59 14.14
C ASN A 141 -4.55 -23.58 12.97
N LEU A 142 -5.59 -22.73 12.88
CA LEU A 142 -5.65 -21.67 11.88
C LEU A 142 -4.61 -20.59 12.19
N ILE A 143 -3.81 -20.27 11.18
CA ILE A 143 -2.80 -19.22 11.22
C ILE A 143 -3.39 -17.98 10.56
N ASP A 144 -3.56 -16.89 11.29
CA ASP A 144 -3.87 -15.58 10.70
C ASP A 144 -2.65 -15.08 9.93
N THR A 145 -2.73 -15.10 8.59
CA THR A 145 -1.60 -14.70 7.73
C THR A 145 -1.31 -13.20 7.82
N MET A 146 -2.28 -12.36 8.15
CA MET A 146 -2.03 -10.94 8.39
C MET A 146 -1.10 -10.73 9.57
N ILE A 147 -1.35 -11.45 10.67
CA ILE A 147 -0.50 -11.39 11.87
C ILE A 147 0.84 -12.09 11.63
N LYS A 148 0.81 -13.32 11.12
CA LYS A 148 2.03 -14.14 11.00
C LYS A 148 3.00 -13.63 9.94
N ASP A 149 2.48 -13.29 8.74
CA ASP A 149 3.32 -12.95 7.59
C ASP A 149 3.55 -11.43 7.47
N GLY A 150 2.63 -10.62 8.00
CA GLY A 150 2.68 -9.16 7.88
C GLY A 150 3.15 -8.41 9.12
N LEU A 151 2.87 -8.92 10.33
CA LEU A 151 3.01 -8.16 11.56
C LEU A 151 3.87 -8.82 12.65
N THR A 152 4.33 -10.05 12.45
CA THR A 152 5.19 -10.75 13.41
C THR A 152 6.62 -10.82 12.89
N ASP A 153 7.59 -10.42 13.73
CA ASP A 153 9.01 -10.62 13.47
C ASP A 153 9.34 -12.12 13.42
N SER A 154 9.87 -12.58 12.28
CA SER A 154 10.11 -14.01 12.05
C SER A 154 11.29 -14.57 12.85
N PHE A 155 12.16 -13.75 13.40
CA PHE A 155 13.36 -14.14 14.11
C PHE A 155 13.17 -14.13 15.61
N ASN A 156 12.41 -13.15 16.12
CA ASN A 156 12.18 -12.95 17.55
C ASN A 156 10.77 -13.33 18.01
N ASP A 157 9.88 -13.67 17.06
CA ASP A 157 8.50 -14.12 17.28
C ASP A 157 7.65 -13.15 18.13
N TYR A 158 7.77 -11.84 17.87
CA TYR A 158 6.93 -10.83 18.49
C TYR A 158 6.31 -9.87 17.46
N HIS A 159 5.18 -9.30 17.83
CA HIS A 159 4.42 -8.36 16.99
C HIS A 159 5.20 -7.05 16.76
N MET A 160 5.02 -6.40 15.60
CA MET A 160 5.66 -5.11 15.27
C MET A 160 5.38 -4.00 16.29
N GLY A 161 4.26 -4.07 17.03
CA GLY A 161 4.01 -3.17 18.15
C GLY A 161 5.01 -3.31 19.29
N VAL A 162 5.52 -4.53 19.54
CA VAL A 162 6.62 -4.75 20.50
C VAL A 162 7.92 -4.15 19.98
N THR A 163 8.15 -4.21 18.66
CA THR A 163 9.29 -3.50 18.04
C THR A 163 9.22 -1.99 18.32
N ALA A 164 8.02 -1.40 18.25
CA ALA A 164 7.82 0.01 18.60
C ALA A 164 8.10 0.28 20.09
N GLU A 165 7.67 -0.58 20.99
CA GLU A 165 7.99 -0.49 22.43
C GLU A 165 9.51 -0.60 22.68
N ASN A 166 10.21 -1.53 21.98
CA ASN A 166 11.66 -1.67 22.08
C ASN A 166 12.39 -0.38 21.64
N ILE A 167 11.89 0.29 20.60
CA ILE A 167 12.43 1.57 20.15
C ILE A 167 12.16 2.67 21.17
N ALA A 168 10.93 2.73 21.71
CA ALA A 168 10.57 3.69 22.74
C ALA A 168 11.45 3.56 23.98
N GLU A 169 11.69 2.33 24.46
CA GLU A 169 12.56 2.04 25.58
C GLU A 169 14.02 2.40 25.29
N LYS A 170 14.56 1.97 24.15
CA LYS A 170 15.96 2.20 23.75
C LYS A 170 16.32 3.67 23.62
N TYR A 171 15.40 4.48 23.10
CA TYR A 171 15.60 5.90 22.85
C TYR A 171 14.91 6.81 23.87
N HIS A 172 14.34 6.24 24.93
CA HIS A 172 13.62 6.97 26.00
C HIS A 172 12.49 7.86 25.49
N ILE A 173 11.75 7.38 24.47
CA ILE A 173 10.62 8.10 23.89
C ILE A 173 9.40 7.87 24.76
N THR A 174 8.91 8.92 25.39
CA THR A 174 7.79 8.85 26.31
C THR A 174 6.45 8.66 25.59
N ARG A 175 5.46 8.13 26.30
CA ARG A 175 4.07 8.05 25.85
C ARG A 175 3.55 9.42 25.36
N ARG A 176 3.82 10.49 26.10
CA ARG A 176 3.37 11.85 25.78
C ARG A 176 3.99 12.37 24.48
N GLU A 177 5.24 12.09 24.22
CA GLU A 177 5.89 12.46 22.93
C GLU A 177 5.24 11.74 21.76
N GLN A 178 4.95 10.44 21.89
CA GLN A 178 4.26 9.64 20.87
C GLN A 178 2.85 10.18 20.59
N ASP A 179 2.07 10.45 21.64
CA ASP A 179 0.72 11.01 21.52
C ASP A 179 0.74 12.42 20.89
N THR A 180 1.68 13.28 21.31
CA THR A 180 1.87 14.62 20.72
C THR A 180 2.22 14.55 19.24
N PHE A 181 3.11 13.62 18.86
CA PHE A 181 3.45 13.38 17.44
C PHE A 181 2.22 12.93 16.64
N SER A 182 1.42 12.01 17.19
CA SER A 182 0.19 11.52 16.56
C SER A 182 -0.82 12.62 16.30
N ILE A 183 -1.05 13.50 17.28
CA ILE A 183 -1.92 14.67 17.13
C ILE A 183 -1.37 15.62 16.05
N SER A 184 -0.06 15.87 16.05
CA SER A 184 0.57 16.70 15.02
C SER A 184 0.37 16.10 13.62
N SER A 185 0.49 14.78 13.48
CA SER A 185 0.23 14.06 12.23
C SER A 185 -1.22 14.23 11.77
N GLN A 186 -2.20 14.03 12.66
CA GLN A 186 -3.62 14.21 12.35
C GLN A 186 -3.95 15.65 11.93
N LYS A 187 -3.41 16.64 12.63
CA LYS A 187 -3.57 18.06 12.27
C LYS A 187 -2.99 18.39 10.89
N LYS A 188 -1.81 17.83 10.58
CA LYS A 188 -1.17 18.02 9.25
C LYS A 188 -2.01 17.39 8.15
N ALA A 189 -2.53 16.16 8.37
CA ALA A 189 -3.39 15.50 7.40
C ALA A 189 -4.70 16.27 7.18
N LYS A 190 -5.36 16.72 8.25
CA LYS A 190 -6.55 17.57 8.16
C LYS A 190 -6.28 18.82 7.32
N LYS A 191 -5.22 19.56 7.63
CA LYS A 191 -4.81 20.75 6.87
C LYS A 191 -4.56 20.42 5.39
N ALA A 192 -3.89 19.32 5.10
CA ALA A 192 -3.64 18.89 3.71
C ALA A 192 -4.94 18.62 2.94
N TYR A 193 -5.96 18.03 3.58
CA TYR A 193 -7.29 17.87 2.99
C TYR A 193 -8.00 19.21 2.77
N GLU A 194 -7.98 20.11 3.76
CA GLU A 194 -8.56 21.46 3.64
C GLU A 194 -7.91 22.25 2.52
N GLU A 195 -6.59 22.14 2.36
CA GLU A 195 -5.80 22.77 1.30
C GLU A 195 -5.82 21.98 -0.02
N LYS A 196 -6.59 20.90 -0.13
CA LYS A 196 -6.75 20.05 -1.33
C LYS A 196 -5.44 19.46 -1.87
N LYS A 197 -4.42 19.26 -1.02
CA LYS A 197 -3.09 18.78 -1.42
C LYS A 197 -3.07 17.35 -1.95
N PHE A 198 -4.10 16.55 -1.63
CA PHE A 198 -4.22 15.17 -2.10
C PHE A 198 -5.05 15.01 -3.37
N ASN A 199 -5.62 16.11 -3.92
CA ASN A 199 -6.56 16.01 -5.05
C ASN A 199 -5.94 15.42 -6.31
N ASP A 200 -4.64 15.69 -6.55
CA ASP A 200 -3.96 15.24 -7.77
C ASP A 200 -3.49 13.78 -7.69
N GLU A 201 -3.46 13.20 -6.48
CA GLU A 201 -3.04 11.82 -6.25
C GLU A 201 -4.20 10.85 -5.94
N LEU A 202 -5.34 11.35 -5.42
CA LEU A 202 -6.47 10.52 -5.02
C LEU A 202 -7.39 10.18 -6.20
N ILE A 203 -7.63 8.89 -6.43
CA ILE A 203 -8.71 8.45 -7.30
C ILE A 203 -10.01 8.32 -6.50
N LYS A 204 -11.15 8.63 -7.16
CA LYS A 204 -12.47 8.44 -6.57
C LYS A 204 -12.99 7.05 -6.88
N LEU A 205 -13.37 6.30 -5.85
CA LEU A 205 -13.87 4.95 -6.00
C LEU A 205 -15.39 4.90 -5.81
N GLN A 206 -16.11 4.35 -6.78
CA GLN A 206 -17.52 4.03 -6.59
C GLN A 206 -17.62 2.68 -5.85
N ILE A 207 -18.04 2.72 -4.60
CA ILE A 207 -18.19 1.55 -3.74
C ILE A 207 -19.67 1.19 -3.62
N GLN A 208 -19.95 -0.10 -3.62
CA GLN A 208 -21.29 -0.63 -3.30
C GLN A 208 -21.23 -1.34 -1.95
N SER A 209 -22.05 -0.89 -1.00
CA SER A 209 -22.22 -1.52 0.30
C SER A 209 -23.70 -1.54 0.67
N ASN A 210 -24.20 -2.68 1.13
CA ASN A 210 -25.60 -2.85 1.56
C ASN A 210 -26.65 -2.29 0.57
N ASN A 211 -26.45 -2.55 -0.74
CA ASN A 211 -27.29 -2.05 -1.85
C ASN A 211 -27.23 -0.54 -2.12
N GLU A 212 -26.43 0.21 -1.39
CA GLU A 212 -26.18 1.62 -1.65
C GLU A 212 -24.84 1.82 -2.37
N LYS A 213 -24.82 2.76 -3.31
CA LYS A 213 -23.59 3.20 -3.99
C LYS A 213 -23.16 4.54 -3.42
N PHE A 214 -21.92 4.65 -3.04
CA PHE A 214 -21.34 5.93 -2.60
C PHE A 214 -19.95 6.13 -3.20
N ILE A 215 -19.49 7.38 -3.19
CA ILE A 215 -18.14 7.73 -3.63
C ILE A 215 -17.22 7.71 -2.41
N PHE A 216 -16.20 6.87 -2.47
CA PHE A 216 -15.13 6.80 -1.47
C PHE A 216 -13.93 7.61 -1.98
N GLU A 217 -13.65 8.74 -1.33
CA GLU A 217 -12.67 9.73 -1.78
C GLU A 217 -11.82 10.33 -0.64
N HIS A 218 -11.95 9.81 0.59
CA HIS A 218 -11.20 10.27 1.76
C HIS A 218 -10.58 9.13 2.53
N ASP A 219 -9.38 9.34 3.08
CA ASP A 219 -8.72 8.39 3.96
C ASP A 219 -9.51 8.21 5.27
N GLU A 220 -9.82 6.97 5.64
CA GLU A 220 -10.73 6.67 6.76
C GLU A 220 -10.12 6.85 8.16
N TYR A 221 -8.80 6.94 8.27
CA TYR A 221 -8.13 7.11 9.57
C TYR A 221 -7.96 8.57 10.00
N LEU A 222 -8.37 9.53 9.19
CA LEU A 222 -8.33 10.93 9.57
C LEU A 222 -9.31 11.23 10.70
N ARG A 223 -8.81 11.71 11.84
CA ARG A 223 -9.58 12.07 13.03
C ARG A 223 -9.52 13.57 13.24
N ASN A 224 -10.55 14.27 12.81
CA ASN A 224 -10.55 15.75 12.73
C ASN A 224 -10.45 16.48 14.08
N ASN A 225 -10.87 15.86 15.19
CA ASN A 225 -11.02 16.54 16.47
C ASN A 225 -10.37 15.78 17.64
N ILE A 226 -9.36 14.94 17.38
CA ILE A 226 -8.67 14.21 18.42
C ILE A 226 -7.83 15.14 19.30
N THR A 227 -7.90 14.96 20.62
CA THR A 227 -7.17 15.72 21.62
C THR A 227 -6.12 14.85 22.33
N LEU A 228 -5.20 15.49 23.05
CA LEU A 228 -4.23 14.77 23.88
C LEU A 228 -4.92 13.98 24.98
N ASP A 229 -5.93 14.57 25.62
CA ASP A 229 -6.73 13.93 26.66
C ASP A 229 -7.45 12.66 26.18
N ASP A 230 -7.84 12.62 24.87
CA ASP A 230 -8.43 11.42 24.27
C ASP A 230 -7.40 10.31 24.12
N LEU A 231 -6.16 10.65 23.75
CA LEU A 231 -5.09 9.69 23.58
C LEU A 231 -4.57 9.17 24.92
N GLU A 232 -4.44 10.02 25.92
CA GLU A 232 -3.97 9.65 27.25
C GLU A 232 -4.86 8.60 27.94
N LYS A 233 -6.16 8.56 27.61
CA LYS A 233 -7.12 7.57 28.12
C LYS A 233 -6.98 6.18 27.50
N LEU A 234 -6.23 6.04 26.40
CA LEU A 234 -6.09 4.77 25.70
C LEU A 234 -5.12 3.84 26.43
N ASN A 235 -5.51 2.58 26.56
CA ASN A 235 -4.65 1.54 27.11
C ASN A 235 -3.56 1.14 26.10
N THR A 236 -2.42 0.71 26.63
CA THR A 236 -1.36 0.08 25.85
C THR A 236 -1.79 -1.30 25.36
N VAL A 237 -1.31 -1.71 24.19
CA VAL A 237 -1.83 -2.91 23.50
C VAL A 237 -0.79 -4.03 23.44
N PHE A 238 0.50 -3.71 23.36
CA PHE A 238 1.54 -4.68 23.02
C PHE A 238 2.43 -5.07 24.21
N LYS A 239 2.49 -4.25 25.24
CA LYS A 239 3.31 -4.47 26.45
C LYS A 239 2.55 -3.93 27.65
N GLU A 240 2.53 -4.71 28.73
CA GLU A 240 2.04 -4.22 30.03
C GLU A 240 2.89 -3.04 30.50
N ASN A 241 2.26 -1.95 30.91
CA ASN A 241 2.93 -0.68 31.22
C ASN A 241 3.79 -0.13 30.07
N GLY A 242 3.42 -0.45 28.83
CA GLY A 242 4.06 0.08 27.63
C GLY A 242 3.64 1.50 27.29
N THR A 243 3.95 1.92 26.06
CA THR A 243 3.68 3.29 25.58
C THR A 243 2.86 3.32 24.29
N VAL A 244 2.80 2.21 23.57
CA VAL A 244 2.12 2.11 22.26
C VAL A 244 0.64 1.77 22.43
N THR A 245 -0.22 2.60 21.83
CA THR A 245 -1.68 2.50 21.90
C THR A 245 -2.30 2.52 20.50
N PRO A 246 -3.61 2.21 20.35
CA PRO A 246 -4.30 2.39 19.08
C PRO A 246 -4.34 3.84 18.58
N GLY A 247 -4.03 4.81 19.43
CA GLY A 247 -4.02 6.23 19.08
C GLY A 247 -2.70 6.74 18.54
N ASN A 248 -1.59 6.09 18.90
CA ASN A 248 -0.24 6.47 18.49
C ASN A 248 0.48 5.41 17.64
N SER A 249 -0.25 4.40 17.15
CA SER A 249 0.22 3.41 16.18
C SER A 249 -0.58 3.52 14.88
N SER A 250 -0.01 3.00 13.76
CA SER A 250 -0.73 2.91 12.50
C SER A 250 -1.89 1.92 12.59
N GLY A 251 -2.94 2.16 11.80
CA GLY A 251 -4.00 1.18 11.63
C GLY A 251 -3.62 0.06 10.67
N LEU A 252 -4.49 -0.95 10.60
CA LEU A 252 -4.52 -1.97 9.55
C LEU A 252 -5.33 -1.40 8.38
N ASN A 253 -4.83 -1.52 7.15
CA ASN A 253 -5.35 -0.74 6.04
C ASN A 253 -5.61 -1.59 4.79
N ASP A 254 -6.48 -1.07 3.93
CA ASP A 254 -6.71 -1.53 2.57
C ASP A 254 -6.40 -0.39 1.60
N GLY A 255 -5.69 -0.66 0.50
CA GLY A 255 -5.39 0.39 -0.47
C GLY A 255 -4.43 -0.07 -1.57
N ALA A 256 -4.24 0.81 -2.54
CA ALA A 256 -3.25 0.62 -3.60
C ALA A 256 -2.73 1.98 -4.10
N ALA A 257 -1.51 1.96 -4.65
CA ALA A 257 -0.91 3.10 -5.32
C ALA A 257 -0.13 2.62 -6.56
N ALA A 258 -0.06 3.47 -7.59
CA ALA A 258 0.70 3.17 -8.80
C ALA A 258 1.31 4.45 -9.39
N LEU A 259 2.53 4.31 -9.90
CA LEU A 259 3.28 5.32 -10.61
C LEU A 259 3.60 4.81 -12.01
N VAL A 260 3.64 5.73 -12.98
CA VAL A 260 4.16 5.46 -14.32
C VAL A 260 5.56 6.05 -14.44
N LEU A 261 6.54 5.20 -14.69
CA LEU A 261 7.95 5.58 -14.85
C LEU A 261 8.40 5.34 -16.29
N MET A 262 9.23 6.26 -16.81
CA MET A 262 9.85 6.11 -18.11
C MET A 262 11.12 6.96 -18.22
N THR A 263 11.86 6.86 -19.34
CA THR A 263 12.94 7.80 -19.58
C THR A 263 12.38 9.20 -19.86
N ARG A 264 13.14 10.25 -19.47
CA ARG A 264 12.78 11.65 -19.79
C ARG A 264 12.60 11.84 -21.30
N GLU A 265 13.49 11.30 -22.10
CA GLU A 265 13.41 11.33 -23.56
C GLU A 265 12.07 10.79 -24.08
N LYS A 266 11.61 9.66 -23.50
CA LYS A 266 10.32 9.05 -23.87
C LYS A 266 9.13 9.92 -23.47
N ALA A 267 9.18 10.54 -22.28
CA ALA A 267 8.15 11.45 -21.80
C ALA A 267 8.05 12.70 -22.70
N GLU A 268 9.18 13.30 -23.04
CA GLU A 268 9.27 14.47 -23.93
C GLU A 268 8.80 14.15 -25.34
N LEU A 269 9.22 13.01 -25.92
CA LEU A 269 8.78 12.56 -27.26
C LEU A 269 7.26 12.38 -27.33
N LYS A 270 6.66 11.92 -26.24
CA LYS A 270 5.20 11.75 -26.14
C LYS A 270 4.49 13.01 -25.65
N SER A 271 5.20 14.12 -25.39
CA SER A 271 4.67 15.37 -24.84
C SER A 271 3.89 15.16 -23.54
N LEU A 272 4.40 14.30 -22.65
CA LEU A 272 3.77 13.99 -21.37
C LEU A 272 4.23 14.97 -20.27
N GLU A 273 3.34 15.24 -19.34
CA GLU A 273 3.68 15.98 -18.12
C GLU A 273 4.64 15.14 -17.25
N ILE A 274 5.66 15.78 -16.71
CA ILE A 274 6.63 15.20 -15.77
C ILE A 274 6.35 15.80 -14.40
N LEU A 275 6.18 14.94 -13.38
CA LEU A 275 5.92 15.33 -11.99
C LEU A 275 7.20 15.75 -11.26
#